data_8b728c3a3c6883a0388f9c58e4d1642e
#
_entry.id   8b728c3a3c6883a0388f9c58e4d1642e
#
_cell.length_a   1.000
_cell.length_b   1.000
_cell.length_c   1.000
_cell.angle_alpha   90.00
_cell.angle_beta   90.00
_cell.angle_gamma   90.00
#
_symmetry.space_group_name_H-M   'P 1'
#
loop_
_entity.id
_entity.type
_entity.pdbx_description
1 polymer ?
#
loop_
_entity_poly.entity_id
_entity_poly.type
_entity_poly.pdbx_seq_one_letter_code
_entity_poly.pdbx_strand_id
1 'polypeptide(L)'
;EEINTLLSSMDFQKQGLVFKFNGTRSKVRNTEYDRIKFLRGNNKNKLYNYIELRKKGMVNEYLEYFPEFKDEFNGYRKDIEKTTMNLFNNYKEAYIYKKKTKQEIPFELRPLCYEMHGIYLSDRVKWDRMNVINYFNRIDVARMIFVVNFEKNKDFHLERFTGKVETYVETEAPAV
;
A
#
# COMPACT_ATOMS: atom_id res chain seq x y z
N GLU A 1 23.93 17.68 -31.10
CA GLU A 1 23.90 16.21 -31.38
C GLU A 1 24.81 15.44 -30.40
N GLU A 2 26.08 15.82 -30.19
CA GLU A 2 27.04 15.13 -29.31
C GLU A 2 26.59 15.04 -27.86
N ILE A 3 25.99 16.12 -27.29
CA ILE A 3 25.47 16.12 -25.91
C ILE A 3 24.35 15.10 -25.74
N ASN A 4 23.44 14.99 -26.69
CA ASN A 4 22.33 14.03 -26.63
C ASN A 4 22.84 12.59 -26.76
N THR A 5 23.83 12.34 -27.58
CA THR A 5 24.50 11.04 -27.71
C THR A 5 25.19 10.65 -26.42
N LEU A 6 25.91 11.58 -25.78
CA LEU A 6 26.55 11.37 -24.47
C LEU A 6 25.52 11.06 -23.37
N LEU A 7 24.40 11.80 -23.33
CA LEU A 7 23.32 11.57 -22.37
C LEU A 7 22.66 10.19 -22.58
N SER A 8 22.41 9.80 -23.83
CA SER A 8 21.79 8.52 -24.17
C SER A 8 22.68 7.30 -23.83
N SER A 9 24.01 7.48 -23.85
CA SER A 9 24.97 6.44 -23.45
C SER A 9 25.31 6.45 -21.95
N MET A 10 24.76 7.39 -21.21
CA MET A 10 25.09 7.61 -19.81
C MET A 10 24.35 6.61 -18.90
N ASP A 11 25.08 6.02 -17.95
CA ASP A 11 24.50 5.19 -16.89
C ASP A 11 23.43 5.94 -16.12
N PHE A 12 22.33 5.25 -15.78
CA PHE A 12 21.21 5.79 -15.00
C PHE A 12 21.61 6.25 -13.58
N GLN A 13 22.77 5.87 -13.07
CA GLN A 13 23.29 6.32 -11.78
C GLN A 13 23.85 7.75 -11.85
N LYS A 14 24.15 8.25 -13.05
CA LYS A 14 24.69 9.60 -13.26
C LYS A 14 23.56 10.61 -13.49
N GLN A 15 23.57 11.70 -12.70
CA GLN A 15 22.49 12.71 -12.73
C GLN A 15 22.46 13.55 -14.02
N GLY A 16 23.54 13.59 -14.79
CA GLY A 16 23.68 14.40 -16.00
C GLY A 16 25.03 15.07 -16.13
N LEU A 17 25.13 16.03 -17.06
CA LEU A 17 26.33 16.76 -17.39
C LEU A 17 26.28 18.19 -16.82
N VAL A 18 27.42 18.68 -16.35
CA VAL A 18 27.59 20.06 -15.90
C VAL A 18 28.63 20.72 -16.79
N PHE A 19 28.21 21.75 -17.52
CA PHE A 19 29.09 22.59 -18.35
C PHE A 19 29.50 23.81 -17.54
N LYS A 20 30.79 24.16 -17.59
CA LYS A 20 31.34 25.32 -16.94
C LYS A 20 32.05 26.18 -18.01
N PHE A 21 31.66 27.44 -18.13
CA PHE A 21 32.28 28.38 -19.06
C PHE A 21 32.27 29.76 -18.44
N ASN A 22 33.44 30.43 -18.40
CA ASN A 22 33.61 31.79 -17.91
C ASN A 22 32.86 32.10 -16.59
N GLY A 23 32.99 31.22 -15.60
CA GLY A 23 32.31 31.37 -14.29
C GLY A 23 30.81 30.98 -14.25
N THR A 24 30.21 30.78 -15.42
CA THR A 24 28.82 30.30 -15.51
C THR A 24 28.74 28.78 -15.51
N ARG A 25 27.62 28.24 -15.00
CA ARG A 25 27.37 26.80 -14.97
C ARG A 25 26.02 26.53 -15.63
N SER A 26 26.01 25.56 -16.55
CA SER A 26 24.79 25.00 -17.14
C SER A 26 24.71 23.52 -16.83
N LYS A 27 23.51 23.00 -16.54
CA LYS A 27 23.30 21.61 -16.21
C LYS A 27 22.29 21.00 -17.19
N VAL A 28 22.67 19.87 -17.80
CA VAL A 28 21.76 19.04 -18.61
C VAL A 28 21.55 17.73 -17.87
N ARG A 29 20.29 17.40 -17.61
CA ARG A 29 19.92 16.24 -16.82
C ARG A 29 19.89 14.98 -17.67
N ASN A 30 20.22 13.86 -17.04
CA ASN A 30 19.96 12.53 -17.58
C ASN A 30 18.51 12.15 -17.31
N THR A 31 17.71 11.99 -18.37
CA THR A 31 16.29 11.64 -18.28
C THR A 31 16.07 10.27 -17.67
N GLU A 32 16.97 9.29 -17.93
CA GLU A 32 16.93 7.96 -17.33
C GLU A 32 17.16 8.03 -15.81
N TYR A 33 18.11 8.83 -15.35
CA TYR A 33 18.29 9.04 -13.93
C TYR A 33 17.03 9.60 -13.27
N ASP A 34 16.41 10.62 -13.87
CA ASP A 34 15.18 11.22 -13.31
C ASP A 34 14.02 10.22 -13.33
N ARG A 35 13.89 9.39 -14.38
CA ARG A 35 12.88 8.31 -14.47
C ARG A 35 13.05 7.27 -13.36
N ILE A 36 14.26 6.76 -13.18
CA ILE A 36 14.54 5.72 -12.17
C ILE A 36 14.45 6.28 -10.76
N LYS A 37 14.87 7.52 -10.56
CA LYS A 37 14.68 8.22 -9.28
C LYS A 37 13.20 8.36 -8.93
N PHE A 38 12.37 8.71 -9.92
CA PHE A 38 10.92 8.76 -9.73
C PHE A 38 10.33 7.38 -9.43
N LEU A 39 10.77 6.34 -10.15
CA LEU A 39 10.39 4.95 -9.91
C LEU A 39 10.74 4.49 -8.49
N ARG A 40 11.93 4.84 -8.00
CA ARG A 40 12.40 4.53 -6.64
C ARG A 40 11.50 5.16 -5.57
N GLY A 41 10.95 6.34 -5.84
CA GLY A 41 10.15 7.11 -4.89
C GLY A 41 10.96 7.63 -3.70
N ASN A 42 10.34 8.43 -2.85
CA ASN A 42 10.96 9.02 -1.66
C ASN A 42 10.33 8.53 -0.35
N ASN A 43 9.36 7.61 -0.41
CA ASN A 43 8.69 7.14 0.80
C ASN A 43 9.59 6.16 1.57
N LYS A 44 9.74 6.38 2.88
CA LYS A 44 10.49 5.49 3.76
C LYS A 44 9.78 4.15 3.98
N ASN A 45 8.46 4.12 3.85
CA ASN A 45 7.67 2.89 4.00
C ASN A 45 7.73 2.06 2.73
N LYS A 46 8.44 0.94 2.76
CA LYS A 46 8.63 0.03 1.63
C LYS A 46 7.34 -0.64 1.18
N LEU A 47 6.46 -1.00 2.12
CA LEU A 47 5.15 -1.56 1.79
C LEU A 47 4.28 -0.54 1.03
N TYR A 48 4.34 0.75 1.41
CA TYR A 48 3.68 1.82 0.67
C TYR A 48 4.16 1.88 -0.78
N ASN A 49 5.49 1.91 -0.98
CA ASN A 49 6.10 1.94 -2.31
C ASN A 49 5.67 0.71 -3.13
N TYR A 50 5.71 -0.48 -2.53
CA TYR A 50 5.28 -1.71 -3.20
C TYR A 50 3.82 -1.64 -3.67
N ILE A 51 2.90 -1.18 -2.82
CA ILE A 51 1.48 -1.08 -3.16
C ILE A 51 1.26 -0.07 -4.29
N GLU A 52 1.92 1.10 -4.24
CA GLU A 52 1.87 2.11 -5.31
C GLU A 52 2.38 1.55 -6.64
N LEU A 53 3.53 0.87 -6.65
CA LEU A 53 4.10 0.23 -7.82
C LEU A 53 3.19 -0.87 -8.35
N ARG A 54 2.60 -1.68 -7.46
CA ARG A 54 1.64 -2.73 -7.82
C ARG A 54 0.39 -2.15 -8.50
N LYS A 55 -0.17 -1.07 -7.98
CA LYS A 55 -1.32 -0.39 -8.59
C LYS A 55 -1.03 0.17 -9.97
N LYS A 56 0.21 0.60 -10.21
CA LYS A 56 0.68 1.13 -11.49
C LYS A 56 1.18 0.04 -12.45
N GLY A 57 1.29 -1.22 -12.01
CA GLY A 57 1.86 -2.32 -12.80
C GLY A 57 3.37 -2.24 -13.00
N MET A 58 4.08 -1.47 -12.17
CA MET A 58 5.51 -1.14 -12.33
C MET A 58 6.44 -1.96 -11.43
N VAL A 59 5.94 -3.00 -10.76
CA VAL A 59 6.76 -3.83 -9.84
C VAL A 59 7.92 -4.51 -10.54
N ASN A 60 7.67 -5.08 -11.73
CA ASN A 60 8.72 -5.78 -12.49
C ASN A 60 9.80 -4.80 -12.94
N GLU A 61 9.42 -3.65 -13.50
CA GLU A 61 10.34 -2.60 -13.89
C GLU A 61 11.19 -2.12 -12.70
N TYR A 62 10.57 -1.93 -11.53
CA TYR A 62 11.29 -1.58 -10.32
C TYR A 62 12.34 -2.62 -9.94
N LEU A 63 12.01 -3.92 -10.01
CA LEU A 63 12.91 -5.01 -9.63
C LEU A 63 14.04 -5.26 -10.66
N GLU A 64 13.92 -4.77 -11.89
CA GLU A 64 15.03 -4.74 -12.85
C GLU A 64 16.16 -3.80 -12.40
N TYR A 65 15.83 -2.66 -11.81
CA TYR A 65 16.80 -1.68 -11.32
C TYR A 65 17.21 -1.91 -9.85
N PHE A 66 16.35 -2.52 -9.05
CA PHE A 66 16.53 -2.73 -7.61
C PHE A 66 16.25 -4.19 -7.21
N PRO A 67 17.03 -5.15 -7.71
CA PRO A 67 16.80 -6.58 -7.48
C PRO A 67 16.91 -6.99 -6.01
N GLU A 68 17.62 -6.21 -5.19
CA GLU A 68 17.77 -6.42 -3.74
C GLU A 68 16.44 -6.42 -2.97
N PHE A 69 15.39 -5.79 -3.52
CA PHE A 69 14.06 -5.74 -2.89
C PHE A 69 13.14 -6.93 -3.27
N LYS A 70 13.62 -7.87 -4.09
CA LYS A 70 12.80 -8.98 -4.60
C LYS A 70 12.18 -9.83 -3.50
N ASP A 71 12.95 -10.19 -2.49
CA ASP A 71 12.47 -11.05 -1.40
C ASP A 71 11.50 -10.29 -0.49
N GLU A 72 11.78 -9.03 -0.19
CA GLU A 72 10.90 -8.16 0.58
C GLU A 72 9.56 -7.96 -0.13
N PHE A 73 9.56 -7.67 -1.43
CA PHE A 73 8.36 -7.52 -2.26
C PHE A 73 7.55 -8.81 -2.40
N ASN A 74 8.23 -9.97 -2.46
CA ASN A 74 7.57 -11.27 -2.42
C ASN A 74 6.87 -11.51 -1.06
N GLY A 75 7.46 -11.07 0.04
CA GLY A 75 6.84 -11.08 1.36
C GLY A 75 5.56 -10.24 1.38
N TYR A 76 5.61 -9.00 0.92
CA TYR A 76 4.43 -8.12 0.83
C TYR A 76 3.33 -8.68 -0.07
N ARG A 77 3.69 -9.31 -1.19
CA ARG A 77 2.72 -9.99 -2.06
C ARG A 77 1.97 -11.07 -1.31
N LYS A 78 2.68 -11.95 -0.59
CA LYS A 78 2.08 -13.02 0.21
C LYS A 78 1.17 -12.49 1.32
N ASP A 79 1.59 -11.44 2.01
CA ASP A 79 0.79 -10.80 3.06
C ASP A 79 -0.53 -10.23 2.50
N ILE A 80 -0.47 -9.56 1.35
CA ILE A 80 -1.66 -9.02 0.67
C ILE A 80 -2.57 -10.16 0.19
N GLU A 81 -2.03 -11.22 -0.41
CA GLU A 81 -2.80 -12.40 -0.82
C GLU A 81 -3.50 -13.06 0.36
N LYS A 82 -2.79 -13.27 1.46
CA LYS A 82 -3.35 -13.83 2.71
C LYS A 82 -4.48 -12.96 3.25
N THR A 83 -4.26 -11.66 3.34
CA THR A 83 -5.27 -10.71 3.83
C THR A 83 -6.51 -10.69 2.93
N THR A 84 -6.33 -10.69 1.60
CA THR A 84 -7.42 -10.72 0.64
C THR A 84 -8.24 -12.01 0.74
N MET A 85 -7.57 -13.16 0.94
CA MET A 85 -8.27 -14.44 1.15
C MET A 85 -9.00 -14.48 2.48
N ASN A 86 -8.43 -13.91 3.55
CA ASN A 86 -9.11 -13.80 4.84
C ASN A 86 -10.36 -12.91 4.72
N LEU A 87 -10.27 -11.78 4.01
CA LEU A 87 -11.41 -10.91 3.71
C LEU A 87 -12.53 -11.70 3.01
N PHE A 88 -12.20 -12.43 1.95
CA PHE A 88 -13.17 -13.21 1.20
C PHE A 88 -13.84 -14.30 2.05
N ASN A 89 -13.06 -15.03 2.84
CA ASN A 89 -13.58 -16.09 3.69
C ASN A 89 -14.51 -15.54 4.78
N ASN A 90 -14.11 -14.46 5.46
CA ASN A 90 -14.97 -13.83 6.48
C ASN A 90 -16.26 -13.27 5.87
N TYR A 91 -16.18 -12.67 4.67
CA TYR A 91 -17.36 -12.22 3.96
C TYR A 91 -18.33 -13.39 3.65
N LYS A 92 -17.82 -14.52 3.12
CA LYS A 92 -18.65 -15.69 2.86
C LYS A 92 -19.31 -16.25 4.13
N GLU A 93 -18.53 -16.41 5.20
CA GLU A 93 -19.03 -16.96 6.47
C GLU A 93 -20.10 -16.09 7.11
N ALA A 94 -19.97 -14.77 7.05
CA ALA A 94 -20.89 -13.84 7.69
C ALA A 94 -22.11 -13.50 6.82
N TYR A 95 -21.94 -13.29 5.52
CA TYR A 95 -23.01 -12.76 4.67
C TYR A 95 -23.65 -13.79 3.75
N ILE A 96 -22.91 -14.83 3.32
CA ILE A 96 -23.43 -15.87 2.43
C ILE A 96 -23.92 -17.06 3.25
N TYR A 97 -23.03 -17.65 4.06
CA TYR A 97 -23.34 -18.89 4.80
C TYR A 97 -24.01 -18.62 6.16
N LYS A 98 -23.95 -17.37 6.65
CA LYS A 98 -24.50 -16.97 7.95
C LYS A 98 -24.00 -17.81 9.14
N LYS A 99 -22.76 -18.30 9.03
CA LYS A 99 -22.10 -19.13 10.06
C LYS A 99 -21.44 -18.28 11.15
N LYS A 100 -21.15 -17.00 10.85
CA LYS A 100 -20.57 -16.02 11.75
C LYS A 100 -21.45 -14.80 11.88
N THR A 101 -21.48 -14.22 13.06
CA THR A 101 -22.08 -12.90 13.27
C THR A 101 -21.12 -11.81 12.74
N LYS A 102 -21.67 -10.62 12.51
CA LYS A 102 -20.84 -9.48 12.05
C LYS A 102 -19.78 -9.06 13.08
N GLN A 103 -20.02 -9.32 14.35
CA GLN A 103 -19.11 -9.03 15.46
C GLN A 103 -17.90 -9.98 15.49
N GLU A 104 -18.07 -11.21 14.98
CA GLU A 104 -16.98 -12.19 14.91
C GLU A 104 -16.04 -11.98 13.72
N ILE A 105 -16.37 -11.07 12.79
CA ILE A 105 -15.44 -10.65 11.75
C ILE A 105 -14.29 -9.86 12.41
N PRO A 106 -13.00 -10.13 12.06
CA PRO A 106 -11.88 -9.33 12.52
C PRO A 106 -12.11 -7.84 12.34
N PHE A 107 -11.73 -7.05 13.34
CA PHE A 107 -12.04 -5.61 13.40
C PHE A 107 -11.61 -4.87 12.13
N GLU A 108 -10.39 -5.12 11.66
CA GLU A 108 -9.79 -4.49 10.48
C GLU A 108 -10.50 -4.87 9.17
N LEU A 109 -11.11 -6.06 9.10
CA LEU A 109 -11.82 -6.53 7.91
C LEU A 109 -13.32 -6.15 7.91
N ARG A 110 -13.87 -5.83 9.07
CA ARG A 110 -15.31 -5.55 9.23
C ARG A 110 -15.84 -4.45 8.34
N PRO A 111 -15.17 -3.28 8.23
CA PRO A 111 -15.62 -2.21 7.33
C PRO A 111 -15.60 -2.64 5.87
N LEU A 112 -14.59 -3.43 5.45
CA LEU A 112 -14.48 -3.91 4.07
C LEU A 112 -15.58 -4.92 3.73
N CYS A 113 -15.86 -5.85 4.64
CA CYS A 113 -16.98 -6.80 4.48
C CYS A 113 -18.33 -6.07 4.37
N TYR A 114 -18.52 -5.00 5.15
CA TYR A 114 -19.73 -4.18 5.10
C TYR A 114 -19.87 -3.47 3.75
N GLU A 115 -18.80 -2.84 3.25
CA GLU A 115 -18.79 -2.20 1.94
C GLU A 115 -19.06 -3.20 0.80
N MET A 116 -18.40 -4.38 0.84
CA MET A 116 -18.65 -5.45 -0.13
C MET A 116 -20.12 -5.87 -0.13
N HIS A 117 -20.75 -5.95 1.04
CA HIS A 117 -22.16 -6.28 1.12
C HIS A 117 -23.07 -5.16 0.57
N GLY A 118 -22.71 -3.90 0.83
CA GLY A 118 -23.39 -2.73 0.23
C GLY A 118 -23.36 -2.78 -1.30
N ILE A 119 -22.18 -3.04 -1.90
CA ILE A 119 -22.01 -3.19 -3.35
C ILE A 119 -22.85 -4.38 -3.89
N TYR A 120 -22.89 -5.51 -3.15
CA TYR A 120 -23.76 -6.62 -3.54
C TYR A 120 -25.24 -6.24 -3.55
N LEU A 121 -25.70 -5.44 -2.58
CA LEU A 121 -27.10 -5.02 -2.52
C LEU A 121 -27.47 -4.01 -3.62
N SER A 122 -26.57 -3.07 -3.93
CA SER A 122 -26.81 -2.04 -4.98
C SER A 122 -26.65 -2.63 -6.38
N ASP A 123 -25.52 -3.22 -6.66
CA ASP A 123 -25.09 -3.56 -8.01
C ASP A 123 -25.24 -5.05 -8.36
N ARG A 124 -25.69 -5.85 -7.39
CA ARG A 124 -25.82 -7.32 -7.49
C ARG A 124 -24.53 -8.04 -7.89
N VAL A 125 -23.36 -7.45 -7.58
CA VAL A 125 -22.06 -8.04 -7.84
C VAL A 125 -21.88 -9.31 -7.01
N LYS A 126 -21.69 -10.44 -7.70
CA LYS A 126 -21.32 -11.70 -7.02
C LYS A 126 -19.84 -11.68 -6.66
N TRP A 127 -19.55 -11.85 -5.40
CA TRP A 127 -18.17 -11.88 -4.91
C TRP A 127 -17.56 -13.27 -5.13
N ASP A 128 -16.68 -13.35 -6.10
CA ASP A 128 -15.72 -14.43 -6.31
C ASP A 128 -14.31 -14.00 -5.90
N ARG A 129 -13.35 -14.90 -6.01
CA ARG A 129 -11.96 -14.61 -5.65
C ARG A 129 -11.39 -13.42 -6.44
N MET A 130 -11.65 -13.35 -7.73
CA MET A 130 -11.13 -12.30 -8.61
C MET A 130 -11.74 -10.93 -8.30
N ASN A 131 -13.04 -10.89 -8.09
CA ASN A 131 -13.76 -9.67 -7.73
C ASN A 131 -13.27 -9.10 -6.40
N VAL A 132 -12.99 -9.96 -5.41
CA VAL A 132 -12.41 -9.52 -4.11
C VAL A 132 -10.98 -9.01 -4.28
N ILE A 133 -10.14 -9.66 -5.09
CA ILE A 133 -8.79 -9.17 -5.40
C ILE A 133 -8.87 -7.80 -6.07
N ASN A 134 -9.73 -7.64 -7.06
CA ASN A 134 -9.91 -6.37 -7.76
C ASN A 134 -10.43 -5.26 -6.84
N TYR A 135 -11.39 -5.58 -5.98
CA TYR A 135 -11.88 -4.66 -4.96
C TYR A 135 -10.76 -4.23 -4.01
N PHE A 136 -10.02 -5.20 -3.44
CA PHE A 136 -8.93 -4.92 -2.50
C PHE A 136 -7.82 -4.07 -3.14
N ASN A 137 -7.50 -4.30 -4.42
CA ASN A 137 -6.52 -3.50 -5.15
C ASN A 137 -6.98 -2.04 -5.42
N ARG A 138 -8.28 -1.75 -5.34
CA ARG A 138 -8.84 -0.40 -5.55
C ARG A 138 -8.91 0.45 -4.29
N ILE A 139 -8.92 -0.16 -3.10
CA ILE A 139 -8.99 0.60 -1.86
C ILE A 139 -7.74 1.50 -1.68
N ASP A 140 -7.87 2.53 -0.86
CA ASP A 140 -6.78 3.45 -0.58
C ASP A 140 -5.53 2.75 -0.03
N VAL A 141 -4.33 3.25 -0.37
CA VAL A 141 -3.05 2.64 0.02
C VAL A 141 -2.86 2.61 1.52
N ALA A 142 -3.22 3.69 2.22
CA ALA A 142 -3.09 3.77 3.68
C ALA A 142 -4.02 2.75 4.35
N ARG A 143 -5.24 2.59 3.83
CA ARG A 143 -6.19 1.59 4.30
C ARG A 143 -5.70 0.15 4.03
N MET A 144 -5.10 -0.12 2.86
CA MET A 144 -4.47 -1.41 2.58
C MET A 144 -3.37 -1.73 3.60
N ILE A 145 -2.48 -0.76 3.85
CA ILE A 145 -1.38 -0.92 4.81
C ILE A 145 -1.91 -1.20 6.21
N PHE A 146 -2.93 -0.48 6.65
CA PHE A 146 -3.56 -0.69 7.94
C PHE A 146 -4.08 -2.13 8.07
N VAL A 147 -4.84 -2.61 7.09
CA VAL A 147 -5.44 -3.94 7.12
C VAL A 147 -4.38 -5.04 7.03
N VAL A 148 -3.38 -4.90 6.16
CA VAL A 148 -2.30 -5.89 5.98
C VAL A 148 -1.42 -5.99 7.22
N ASN A 149 -1.14 -4.87 7.88
CA ASN A 149 -0.25 -4.84 9.05
C ASN A 149 -1.00 -4.94 10.38
N PHE A 150 -2.33 -5.02 10.38
CA PHE A 150 -3.10 -4.97 11.61
C PHE A 150 -2.67 -6.03 12.63
N GLU A 151 -2.56 -7.28 12.22
CA GLU A 151 -2.12 -8.37 13.10
C GLU A 151 -0.70 -8.15 13.66
N LYS A 152 0.21 -7.58 12.84
CA LYS A 152 1.60 -7.28 13.26
C LYS A 152 1.66 -6.14 14.28
N ASN A 153 0.67 -5.24 14.27
CA ASN A 153 0.61 -4.06 15.12
C ASN A 153 -0.58 -4.11 16.10
N LYS A 154 -1.15 -5.28 16.32
CA LYS A 154 -2.38 -5.47 17.09
C LYS A 154 -2.28 -4.90 18.50
N ASP A 155 -1.20 -5.20 19.21
CA ASP A 155 -1.00 -4.74 20.59
C ASP A 155 -0.92 -3.22 20.66
N PHE A 156 -0.18 -2.57 19.75
CA PHE A 156 -0.11 -1.11 19.64
C PHE A 156 -1.48 -0.47 19.37
N HIS A 157 -2.29 -1.09 18.51
CA HIS A 157 -3.63 -0.59 18.22
C HIS A 157 -4.58 -0.79 19.41
N LEU A 158 -4.51 -1.92 20.09
CA LEU A 158 -5.34 -2.21 21.26
C LEU A 158 -5.03 -1.25 22.42
N GLU A 159 -3.76 -1.02 22.75
CA GLU A 159 -3.34 -0.05 23.78
C GLU A 159 -3.88 1.36 23.49
N ARG A 160 -3.85 1.79 22.23
CA ARG A 160 -4.34 3.11 21.84
C ARG A 160 -5.87 3.23 21.94
N PHE A 161 -6.61 2.15 21.79
CA PHE A 161 -8.06 2.14 21.95
C PHE A 161 -8.48 2.01 23.41
N THR A 162 -7.81 1.17 24.20
CA THR A 162 -8.08 1.00 25.65
C THR A 162 -7.68 2.24 26.42
N GLY A 163 -6.50 2.84 26.17
CA GLY A 163 -6.07 4.08 26.82
C GLY A 163 -6.96 5.29 26.55
N LYS A 164 -7.70 5.32 25.46
CA LYS A 164 -8.71 6.36 25.20
C LYS A 164 -10.00 6.15 26.02
N VAL A 165 -10.35 4.92 26.33
CA VAL A 165 -11.54 4.62 27.14
C VAL A 165 -11.29 4.99 28.62
N GLU A 166 -10.10 4.72 29.15
CA GLU A 166 -9.75 5.07 30.54
C GLU A 166 -9.72 6.58 30.79
N THR A 167 -9.24 7.38 29.83
CA THR A 167 -9.22 8.84 29.94
C THR A 167 -10.61 9.50 29.88
N TYR A 168 -11.61 8.84 29.32
CA TYR A 168 -13.00 9.35 29.29
C TYR A 168 -13.80 8.98 30.56
N VAL A 169 -13.39 7.94 31.28
CA VAL A 169 -14.08 7.52 32.54
C VAL A 169 -13.60 8.32 33.74
N GLU A 170 -12.34 8.82 33.75
CA GLU A 170 -11.81 9.64 34.86
C GLU A 170 -12.30 11.10 34.87
N THR A 171 -12.91 11.60 33.77
CA THR A 171 -13.39 13.00 33.71
C THR A 171 -14.86 13.21 34.10
N GLU A 172 -15.61 12.17 34.43
CA GLU A 172 -17.00 12.26 34.88
C GLU A 172 -17.21 11.85 36.34
N ALA A 173 -16.36 12.31 37.26
CA ALA A 173 -16.70 12.28 38.67
C ALA A 173 -17.38 13.63 39.06
N PRO A 174 -18.65 13.66 39.46
CA PRO A 174 -19.30 14.91 39.89
C PRO A 174 -18.67 15.40 41.21
N ALA A 175 -18.27 16.63 41.20
CA ALA A 175 -17.94 17.36 42.44
C ALA A 175 -19.22 17.49 43.27
N VAL A 176 -19.17 16.98 44.51
CA VAL A 176 -20.14 17.24 45.57
C VAL A 176 -19.90 18.61 46.16
#